data_e11518a87386c289381db8074115e552
#
_entry.id   e11518a87386c289381db8074115e552
#
_cell.length_a   1.000
_cell.length_b   1.000
_cell.length_c   1.000
_cell.angle_alpha   90.00
_cell.angle_beta   90.00
_cell.angle_gamma   90.00
#
_symmetry.space_group_name_H-M   'P 1'
#
loop_
_entity.id
_entity.type
_entity.pdbx_description
1 polymer ?
#
loop_
_entity_poly.entity_id
_entity_poly.type
_entity_poly.pdbx_seq_one_letter_code
_entity_poly.pdbx_strand_id
1 'polypeptide(L)'
;DDQVDLDYLEEEISRYYSNIVGKYGMPAQTALKKLNTLTFNTICATHGPIWRSHVCDIIAKYEKWSKYETEEGVVIAFSSMYGHTEQMADTIGRFLAEQGVKKIRIHDTSKTHPSYIINDIFRYKGVILGSCAYNGGIFPTMEILLCELENMGIKNHLLAYFGNKTWGGGAIP
;
A
#
# COMPACT_ATOMS: atom_id res chain seq x y z
N ASP A 1 0.79 -21.03 11.66
CA ASP A 1 0.49 -19.74 12.30
C ASP A 1 0.78 -19.74 13.81
N ASP A 2 0.72 -20.87 14.47
CA ASP A 2 0.92 -21.06 15.92
C ASP A 2 2.40 -21.05 16.36
N GLN A 3 3.36 -20.98 15.46
CA GLN A 3 4.82 -21.02 15.71
C GLN A 3 5.58 -19.82 15.12
N VAL A 4 4.89 -18.79 14.71
CA VAL A 4 5.46 -17.61 14.09
C VAL A 4 4.99 -16.34 14.79
N ASP A 5 5.78 -15.28 14.70
CA ASP A 5 5.36 -13.96 15.13
C ASP A 5 4.17 -13.50 14.26
N LEU A 6 3.01 -13.32 14.90
CA LEU A 6 1.77 -13.00 14.20
C LEU A 6 1.79 -11.60 13.59
N ASP A 7 2.42 -10.63 14.23
CA ASP A 7 2.50 -9.26 13.73
C ASP A 7 3.34 -9.20 12.46
N TYR A 8 4.50 -9.87 12.47
CA TYR A 8 5.35 -10.01 11.30
C TYR A 8 4.64 -10.77 10.16
N LEU A 9 4.00 -11.89 10.50
CA LEU A 9 3.26 -12.70 9.53
C LEU A 9 2.13 -11.92 8.88
N GLU A 10 1.39 -11.13 9.66
CA GLU A 10 0.30 -10.30 9.17
C GLU A 10 0.79 -9.25 8.16
N GLU A 11 1.90 -8.59 8.44
CA GLU A 11 2.50 -7.59 7.54
C GLU A 11 2.95 -8.24 6.23
N GLU A 12 3.62 -9.38 6.28
CA GLU A 12 4.09 -10.10 5.09
C GLU A 12 2.94 -10.66 4.24
N ILE A 13 1.87 -11.15 4.85
CA ILE A 13 0.70 -11.64 4.11
C ILE A 13 -0.07 -10.48 3.47
N SER A 14 -0.22 -9.37 4.17
CA SER A 14 -0.81 -8.16 3.61
C SER A 14 0.01 -7.68 2.41
N ARG A 15 1.34 -7.69 2.53
CA ARG A 15 2.25 -7.33 1.45
C ARG A 15 2.15 -8.29 0.26
N TYR A 16 2.09 -9.59 0.52
CA TYR A 16 1.85 -10.58 -0.53
C TYR A 16 0.50 -10.35 -1.21
N TYR A 17 -0.57 -10.19 -0.42
CA TYR A 17 -1.92 -9.97 -0.96
C TYR A 17 -1.97 -8.72 -1.84
N SER A 18 -1.52 -7.59 -1.35
CA SER A 18 -1.58 -6.30 -2.06
C SER A 18 -0.84 -6.33 -3.40
N ASN A 19 0.33 -6.98 -3.45
CA ASN A 19 1.18 -7.01 -4.63
C ASN A 19 0.82 -8.11 -5.65
N ILE A 20 0.20 -9.22 -5.22
CA ILE A 20 -0.07 -10.38 -6.08
C ILE A 20 -1.56 -10.58 -6.32
N VAL A 21 -2.38 -10.49 -5.27
CA VAL A 21 -3.81 -10.81 -5.32
C VAL A 21 -4.69 -9.55 -5.43
N GLY A 22 -4.19 -8.40 -4.97
CA GLY A 22 -4.97 -7.16 -4.81
C GLY A 22 -5.78 -6.73 -6.04
N LYS A 23 -5.24 -6.92 -7.24
CA LYS A 23 -5.95 -6.67 -8.52
C LYS A 23 -7.20 -7.55 -8.69
N TYR A 24 -7.23 -8.71 -8.05
CA TYR A 24 -8.22 -9.78 -8.29
C TYR A 24 -9.28 -9.85 -7.19
N GLY A 25 -9.75 -8.71 -6.66
CA GLY A 25 -10.75 -8.68 -5.59
C GLY A 25 -12.03 -9.48 -5.88
N MET A 26 -12.61 -9.35 -7.07
CA MET A 26 -13.81 -10.11 -7.47
C MET A 26 -13.59 -11.63 -7.52
N PRO A 27 -12.54 -12.16 -8.16
CA PRO A 27 -12.18 -13.58 -8.07
C PRO A 27 -11.96 -14.06 -6.63
N ALA A 28 -11.27 -13.25 -5.80
CA ALA A 28 -11.05 -13.57 -4.39
C ALA A 28 -12.37 -13.70 -3.60
N GLN A 29 -13.31 -12.76 -3.79
CA GLN A 29 -14.65 -12.83 -3.18
C GLN A 29 -15.41 -14.09 -3.64
N THR A 30 -15.30 -14.46 -4.92
CA THR A 30 -15.94 -15.66 -5.44
C THR A 30 -15.37 -16.93 -4.79
N ALA A 31 -14.05 -16.99 -4.61
CA ALA A 31 -13.39 -18.08 -3.92
C ALA A 31 -13.82 -18.15 -2.44
N LEU A 32 -13.86 -17.01 -1.74
CA LEU A 32 -14.30 -16.93 -0.34
C LEU A 32 -15.75 -17.38 -0.17
N LYS A 33 -16.66 -17.03 -1.08
CA LYS A 33 -18.05 -17.52 -1.07
C LYS A 33 -18.11 -19.05 -1.15
N LYS A 34 -17.29 -19.68 -1.98
CA LYS A 34 -17.20 -21.14 -2.05
C LYS A 34 -16.60 -21.73 -0.77
N LEU A 35 -15.54 -21.12 -0.25
CA LEU A 35 -14.89 -21.53 0.99
C LEU A 35 -15.89 -21.56 2.16
N ASN A 36 -16.75 -20.55 2.27
CA ASN A 36 -17.77 -20.45 3.33
C ASN A 36 -18.86 -21.54 3.29
N THR A 37 -18.94 -22.32 2.22
CA THR A 37 -19.83 -23.50 2.14
C THR A 37 -19.21 -24.78 2.71
N LEU A 38 -17.92 -24.75 3.03
CA LEU A 38 -17.16 -25.90 3.51
C LEU A 38 -16.97 -25.82 5.03
N THR A 39 -16.93 -26.98 5.68
CA THR A 39 -16.53 -27.10 7.07
C THR A 39 -15.08 -27.54 7.15
N PHE A 40 -14.22 -26.70 7.69
CA PHE A 40 -12.79 -26.98 7.86
C PHE A 40 -12.22 -26.22 9.06
N ASN A 41 -11.13 -26.74 9.60
CA ASN A 41 -10.42 -26.15 10.74
C ASN A 41 -8.94 -25.85 10.42
N THR A 42 -8.51 -26.12 9.20
CA THR A 42 -7.11 -25.95 8.77
C THR A 42 -7.08 -25.49 7.32
N ILE A 43 -6.19 -24.52 7.04
CA ILE A 43 -5.89 -24.08 5.67
C ILE A 43 -4.42 -24.38 5.39
N CYS A 44 -4.17 -25.17 4.36
CA CYS A 44 -2.82 -25.43 3.84
C CYS A 44 -2.62 -24.56 2.59
N ALA A 45 -2.04 -23.38 2.78
CA ALA A 45 -1.78 -22.46 1.69
C ALA A 45 -0.58 -22.94 0.84
N THR A 46 -0.58 -22.62 -0.46
CA THR A 46 0.57 -22.88 -1.34
C THR A 46 1.76 -21.95 -1.01
N HIS A 47 1.49 -20.81 -0.45
CA HIS A 47 2.48 -19.83 0.04
C HIS A 47 2.13 -19.42 1.46
N GLY A 48 3.13 -19.38 2.33
CA GLY A 48 2.96 -19.03 3.73
C GLY A 48 2.75 -20.24 4.66
N PRO A 49 2.37 -20.02 5.92
CA PRO A 49 2.23 -21.09 6.90
C PRO A 49 0.94 -21.87 6.74
N ILE A 50 0.87 -23.01 7.42
CA ILE A 50 -0.39 -23.72 7.65
C ILE A 50 -1.17 -22.93 8.72
N TRP A 51 -2.43 -22.62 8.43
CA TRP A 51 -3.34 -21.94 9.35
C TRP A 51 -4.16 -22.94 10.14
N ARG A 52 -4.09 -22.88 11.48
CA ARG A 52 -4.80 -23.76 12.42
C ARG A 52 -5.51 -22.95 13.50
N SER A 53 -4.80 -22.00 14.11
CA SER A 53 -5.32 -21.21 15.24
C SER A 53 -6.04 -19.94 14.79
N HIS A 54 -5.62 -19.32 13.67
CA HIS A 54 -6.12 -18.04 13.15
C HIS A 54 -6.83 -18.17 11.80
N VAL A 55 -7.52 -19.30 11.57
CA VAL A 55 -8.24 -19.58 10.32
C VAL A 55 -9.32 -18.53 10.03
N CYS A 56 -10.12 -18.18 11.03
CA CYS A 56 -11.19 -17.19 10.88
C CYS A 56 -10.62 -15.79 10.63
N ASP A 57 -9.52 -15.44 11.30
CA ASP A 57 -8.90 -14.12 11.20
C ASP A 57 -8.36 -13.87 9.79
N ILE A 58 -7.65 -14.84 9.20
CA ILE A 58 -7.13 -14.69 7.85
C ILE A 58 -8.24 -14.64 6.80
N ILE A 59 -9.32 -15.39 6.96
CA ILE A 59 -10.47 -15.33 6.07
C ILE A 59 -11.11 -13.93 6.14
N ALA A 60 -11.32 -13.39 7.34
CA ALA A 60 -11.88 -12.05 7.52
C ALA A 60 -11.00 -10.97 6.88
N LYS A 61 -9.66 -11.09 6.97
CA LYS A 61 -8.73 -10.19 6.30
C LYS A 61 -8.87 -10.27 4.77
N TYR A 62 -8.92 -11.47 4.21
CA TYR A 62 -9.12 -11.64 2.77
C TYR A 62 -10.48 -11.08 2.31
N GLU A 63 -11.55 -11.22 3.10
CA GLU A 63 -12.83 -10.59 2.80
C GLU A 63 -12.73 -9.07 2.75
N LYS A 64 -12.09 -8.45 3.74
CA LYS A 64 -11.83 -7.01 3.80
C LYS A 64 -11.00 -6.54 2.61
N TRP A 65 -9.87 -7.18 2.35
CA TRP A 65 -8.95 -6.81 1.27
C TRP A 65 -9.58 -6.97 -0.11
N SER A 66 -10.36 -8.03 -0.33
CA SER A 66 -11.04 -8.28 -1.61
C SER A 66 -12.12 -7.25 -1.95
N LYS A 67 -12.62 -6.55 -0.95
CA LYS A 67 -13.57 -5.43 -1.09
C LYS A 67 -12.88 -4.07 -1.21
N TYR A 68 -11.56 -4.03 -1.14
CA TYR A 68 -10.77 -2.80 -1.09
C TYR A 68 -11.15 -1.88 0.09
N GLU A 69 -11.47 -2.48 1.24
CA GLU A 69 -11.71 -1.75 2.46
C GLU A 69 -10.39 -1.22 3.02
N THR A 70 -10.33 0.09 3.23
CA THR A 70 -9.14 0.78 3.71
C THR A 70 -9.23 1.09 5.20
N GLU A 71 -8.08 1.29 5.83
CA GLU A 71 -7.96 1.78 7.19
C GLU A 71 -7.74 3.30 7.22
N GLU A 72 -8.10 3.94 8.33
CA GLU A 72 -7.77 5.34 8.57
C GLU A 72 -6.25 5.53 8.66
N GLY A 73 -5.73 6.38 7.80
CA GLY A 73 -4.30 6.68 7.73
C GLY A 73 -3.92 7.30 6.41
N VAL A 74 -2.67 7.75 6.31
CA VAL A 74 -2.12 8.41 5.13
C VAL A 74 -0.75 7.85 4.82
N VAL A 75 -0.53 7.56 3.54
CA VAL A 75 0.78 7.23 2.98
C VAL A 75 1.27 8.41 2.18
N ILE A 76 2.48 8.85 2.45
CA ILE A 76 3.20 9.86 1.67
C ILE A 76 4.36 9.15 0.99
N ALA A 77 4.31 8.96 -0.32
CA ALA A 77 5.42 8.44 -1.10
C ALA A 77 6.04 9.56 -1.91
N PHE A 78 7.34 9.74 -1.79
CA PHE A 78 8.04 10.82 -2.48
C PHE A 78 9.34 10.37 -3.14
N SER A 79 9.76 11.10 -4.16
CA SER A 79 11.09 11.04 -4.74
C SER A 79 11.78 12.41 -4.67
N SER A 80 13.02 12.42 -4.23
CA SER A 80 13.78 13.67 -4.05
C SER A 80 15.20 13.52 -4.56
N MET A 81 15.69 14.54 -5.26
CA MET A 81 17.08 14.58 -5.75
C MET A 81 18.01 15.28 -4.75
N TYR A 82 17.57 16.41 -4.21
CA TYR A 82 18.38 17.29 -3.36
C TYR A 82 17.76 17.55 -1.98
N GLY A 83 16.80 16.71 -1.55
CA GLY A 83 16.16 16.81 -0.25
C GLY A 83 14.96 17.77 -0.16
N HIS A 84 14.68 18.61 -1.16
CA HIS A 84 13.60 19.58 -1.08
C HIS A 84 12.20 18.91 -1.06
N THR A 85 11.99 17.90 -1.90
CA THR A 85 10.73 17.15 -1.90
C THR A 85 10.56 16.34 -0.62
N GLU A 86 11.65 15.84 -0.04
CA GLU A 86 11.68 15.18 1.27
C GLU A 86 11.23 16.14 2.38
N GLN A 87 11.77 17.36 2.43
CA GLN A 87 11.35 18.39 3.39
C GLN A 87 9.86 18.76 3.25
N MET A 88 9.34 18.77 2.01
CA MET A 88 7.90 18.96 1.78
C MET A 88 7.09 17.80 2.34
N ALA A 89 7.51 16.54 2.09
CA ALA A 89 6.86 15.36 2.62
C ALA A 89 6.82 15.36 4.15
N ASP A 90 7.93 15.67 4.80
CA ASP A 90 8.02 15.80 6.27
C ASP A 90 7.11 16.90 6.82
N THR A 91 7.04 18.03 6.12
CA THR A 91 6.18 19.14 6.52
C THR A 91 4.70 18.74 6.41
N ILE A 92 4.31 18.09 5.32
CA ILE A 92 2.96 17.56 5.14
C ILE A 92 2.64 16.52 6.23
N GLY A 93 3.56 15.61 6.51
CA GLY A 93 3.39 14.60 7.55
C GLY A 93 3.16 15.19 8.93
N ARG A 94 3.95 16.21 9.30
CA ARG A 94 3.78 16.92 10.58
C ARG A 94 2.44 17.64 10.65
N PHE A 95 2.05 18.34 9.58
CA PHE A 95 0.76 19.03 9.53
C PHE A 95 -0.42 18.03 9.67
N LEU A 96 -0.37 16.89 9.02
CA LEU A 96 -1.39 15.85 9.16
C LEU A 96 -1.45 15.31 10.59
N ALA A 97 -0.31 15.13 11.25
CA ALA A 97 -0.27 14.69 12.65
C ALA A 97 -0.90 15.75 13.58
N GLU A 98 -0.62 17.02 13.36
CA GLU A 98 -1.23 18.15 14.08
C GLU A 98 -2.75 18.21 13.89
N GLN A 99 -3.25 17.81 12.71
CA GLN A 99 -4.68 17.68 12.43
C GLN A 99 -5.31 16.38 12.98
N GLY A 100 -4.53 15.56 13.70
CA GLY A 100 -5.03 14.37 14.39
C GLY A 100 -4.96 13.07 13.60
N VAL A 101 -4.32 13.05 12.44
CA VAL A 101 -4.06 11.81 11.70
C VAL A 101 -3.05 10.96 12.48
N LYS A 102 -3.48 9.81 12.97
CA LYS A 102 -2.68 8.95 13.86
C LYS A 102 -1.73 8.00 13.14
N LYS A 103 -2.10 7.57 11.93
CA LYS A 103 -1.30 6.62 11.14
C LYS A 103 -0.79 7.33 9.89
N ILE A 104 0.49 7.64 9.88
CA ILE A 104 1.17 8.29 8.76
C ILE A 104 2.40 7.44 8.42
N ARG A 105 2.51 7.04 7.16
CA ARG A 105 3.67 6.35 6.60
C ARG A 105 4.34 7.25 5.57
N ILE A 106 5.65 7.42 5.66
CA ILE A 106 6.42 8.26 4.73
C ILE A 106 7.49 7.39 4.10
N HIS A 107 7.51 7.34 2.77
CA HIS A 107 8.42 6.51 1.98
C HIS A 107 9.17 7.32 0.95
N ASP A 108 10.50 7.21 0.96
CA ASP A 108 11.36 7.59 -0.15
C ASP A 108 11.38 6.45 -1.17
N THR A 109 10.85 6.70 -2.37
CA THR A 109 10.77 5.71 -3.45
C THR A 109 12.14 5.24 -3.96
N SER A 110 13.21 6.00 -3.64
CA SER A 110 14.58 5.62 -3.99
C SER A 110 15.24 4.71 -2.95
N LYS A 111 14.66 4.61 -1.74
CA LYS A 111 15.21 3.83 -0.62
C LYS A 111 14.32 2.68 -0.21
N THR A 112 13.00 2.78 -0.44
CA THR A 112 12.03 1.78 -0.04
C THR A 112 11.63 0.92 -1.24
N HIS A 113 11.69 -0.39 -1.10
CA HIS A 113 11.25 -1.30 -2.16
C HIS A 113 9.75 -1.09 -2.46
N PRO A 114 9.32 -0.97 -3.73
CA PRO A 114 7.95 -0.65 -4.10
C PRO A 114 6.88 -1.52 -3.43
N SER A 115 7.16 -2.79 -3.19
CA SER A 115 6.20 -3.71 -2.56
C SER A 115 5.74 -3.28 -1.16
N TYR A 116 6.58 -2.62 -0.38
CA TYR A 116 6.19 -2.07 0.92
C TYR A 116 5.33 -0.82 0.76
N ILE A 117 5.69 0.03 -0.19
CA ILE A 117 4.91 1.24 -0.51
C ILE A 117 3.51 0.85 -0.99
N ILE A 118 3.41 -0.12 -1.89
CA ILE A 118 2.14 -0.65 -2.41
C ILE A 118 1.31 -1.26 -1.29
N ASN A 119 1.93 -2.01 -0.36
CA ASN A 119 1.23 -2.57 0.78
C ASN A 119 0.58 -1.48 1.65
N ASP A 120 1.33 -0.45 2.01
CA ASP A 120 0.81 0.65 2.81
C ASP A 120 -0.27 1.45 2.03
N ILE A 121 -0.05 1.71 0.74
CA ILE A 121 -1.06 2.35 -0.11
C ILE A 121 -2.34 1.50 -0.17
N PHE A 122 -2.24 0.20 -0.35
CA PHE A 122 -3.40 -0.69 -0.37
C PHE A 122 -4.17 -0.67 0.96
N ARG A 123 -3.46 -0.51 2.07
CA ARG A 123 -4.01 -0.54 3.42
C ARG A 123 -4.70 0.76 3.83
N TYR A 124 -4.08 1.93 3.57
CA TYR A 124 -4.52 3.20 4.12
C TYR A 124 -5.34 4.04 3.14
N LYS A 125 -6.30 4.81 3.69
CA LYS A 125 -7.28 5.60 2.92
C LYS A 125 -6.66 6.74 2.13
N GLY A 126 -5.73 7.48 2.72
CA GLY A 126 -5.09 8.64 2.12
C GLY A 126 -3.80 8.29 1.42
N VAL A 127 -3.60 8.79 0.21
CA VAL A 127 -2.37 8.62 -0.57
C VAL A 127 -1.91 9.98 -1.07
N ILE A 128 -0.69 10.35 -0.72
CA ILE A 128 -0.06 11.60 -1.15
C ILE A 128 1.23 11.25 -1.89
N LEU A 129 1.32 11.64 -3.16
CA LEU A 129 2.47 11.34 -4.01
C LEU A 129 3.26 12.61 -4.29
N GLY A 130 4.58 12.55 -4.10
CA GLY A 130 5.47 13.69 -4.27
C GLY A 130 6.63 13.41 -5.21
N SER A 131 6.92 14.33 -6.16
CA SER A 131 8.07 14.17 -7.05
C SER A 131 8.78 15.50 -7.30
N CYS A 132 10.10 15.43 -7.46
CA CYS A 132 10.83 16.51 -8.11
C CYS A 132 10.80 16.33 -9.64
N ALA A 133 10.92 17.43 -10.38
CA ALA A 133 11.08 17.39 -11.83
C ALA A 133 12.46 16.81 -12.19
N TYR A 134 12.50 15.92 -13.18
CA TYR A 134 13.70 15.34 -13.73
C TYR A 134 13.59 15.22 -15.25
N ASN A 135 14.53 15.81 -15.99
CA ASN A 135 14.53 15.82 -17.47
C ASN A 135 13.19 16.21 -18.11
N GLY A 136 12.46 17.16 -17.51
CA GLY A 136 11.15 17.58 -18.01
C GLY A 136 9.97 16.66 -17.65
N GLY A 137 10.21 15.60 -16.90
CA GLY A 137 9.21 14.64 -16.42
C GLY A 137 9.24 14.42 -14.90
N ILE A 138 8.63 13.33 -14.46
CA ILE A 138 8.65 12.89 -13.07
C ILE A 138 9.99 12.18 -12.79
N PHE A 139 10.36 12.11 -11.51
CA PHE A 139 11.56 11.37 -11.12
C PHE A 139 11.36 9.85 -11.36
N PRO A 140 12.37 9.13 -11.92
CA PRO A 140 12.20 7.76 -12.41
C PRO A 140 11.63 6.75 -11.39
N THR A 141 12.04 6.83 -10.13
CA THR A 141 11.53 5.90 -9.10
C THR A 141 10.05 6.14 -8.78
N MET A 142 9.57 7.38 -8.90
CA MET A 142 8.14 7.68 -8.78
C MET A 142 7.38 7.20 -10.02
N GLU A 143 7.94 7.35 -11.21
CA GLU A 143 7.32 6.85 -12.44
C GLU A 143 7.11 5.33 -12.40
N ILE A 144 8.10 4.59 -11.92
CA ILE A 144 7.98 3.13 -11.70
C ILE A 144 6.84 2.82 -10.72
N LEU A 145 6.78 3.52 -9.58
CA LEU A 145 5.70 3.32 -8.60
C LEU A 145 4.33 3.59 -9.22
N LEU A 146 4.18 4.67 -9.99
CA LEU A 146 2.91 5.02 -10.65
C LEU A 146 2.47 3.94 -11.64
N CYS A 147 3.39 3.42 -12.46
CA CYS A 147 3.10 2.31 -13.37
C CYS A 147 2.63 1.06 -12.63
N GLU A 148 3.25 0.73 -11.49
CA GLU A 148 2.83 -0.41 -10.69
C GLU A 148 1.45 -0.19 -10.07
N LEU A 149 1.16 1.01 -9.53
CA LEU A 149 -0.14 1.35 -8.96
C LEU A 149 -1.27 1.29 -10.01
N GLU A 150 -1.01 1.76 -11.23
CA GLU A 150 -1.94 1.63 -12.37
C GLU A 150 -2.22 0.17 -12.69
N ASN A 151 -1.18 -0.66 -12.79
CA ASN A 151 -1.30 -2.09 -13.05
C ASN A 151 -2.07 -2.84 -11.96
N MET A 152 -1.95 -2.42 -10.69
CA MET A 152 -2.67 -2.99 -9.55
C MET A 152 -4.16 -2.60 -9.53
N GLY A 153 -4.55 -1.51 -10.19
CA GLY A 153 -5.93 -1.04 -10.22
C GLY A 153 -6.47 -0.70 -8.84
N ILE A 154 -5.68 -0.01 -8.03
CA ILE A 154 -6.01 0.39 -6.65
C ILE A 154 -7.28 1.25 -6.62
N LYS A 155 -8.14 1.04 -5.62
CA LYS A 155 -9.47 1.66 -5.52
C LYS A 155 -9.73 2.22 -4.12
N ASN A 156 -10.74 3.08 -4.03
CA ASN A 156 -11.28 3.63 -2.78
C ASN A 156 -10.31 4.50 -1.96
N HIS A 157 -9.40 5.21 -2.62
CA HIS A 157 -8.44 6.10 -1.96
C HIS A 157 -8.78 7.58 -2.17
N LEU A 158 -8.30 8.40 -1.24
CA LEU A 158 -8.20 9.85 -1.41
C LEU A 158 -6.78 10.14 -1.89
N LEU A 159 -6.65 10.72 -3.08
CA LEU A 159 -5.38 11.01 -3.70
C LEU A 159 -5.05 12.49 -3.66
N ALA A 160 -3.84 12.82 -3.24
CA ALA A 160 -3.24 14.13 -3.41
C ALA A 160 -1.83 14.01 -3.97
N TYR A 161 -1.31 15.09 -4.51
CA TYR A 161 0.06 15.12 -5.03
C TYR A 161 0.71 16.47 -4.79
N PHE A 162 2.03 16.46 -4.71
CA PHE A 162 2.86 17.64 -4.60
C PHE A 162 4.16 17.47 -5.39
N GLY A 163 4.83 18.58 -5.69
CA GLY A 163 6.10 18.50 -6.39
C GLY A 163 6.83 19.82 -6.42
N ASN A 164 8.09 19.76 -6.83
CA ASN A 164 8.89 20.94 -7.06
C ASN A 164 9.64 20.89 -8.39
N LYS A 165 10.00 22.05 -8.88
CA LYS A 165 10.77 22.25 -10.12
C LYS A 165 11.64 23.47 -9.97
N THR A 166 12.75 23.50 -10.71
CA THR A 166 13.65 24.66 -10.72
C THR A 166 13.30 25.64 -11.84
N TRP A 167 13.11 25.16 -13.06
CA TRP A 167 12.81 25.98 -14.22
C TRP A 167 11.94 25.33 -15.29
N GLY A 168 11.74 24.12 -15.38
CA GLY A 168 10.87 23.42 -16.33
C GLY A 168 9.68 22.76 -15.64
N GLY A 169 8.58 22.53 -16.36
CA GLY A 169 7.44 21.74 -15.88
C GLY A 169 7.79 20.26 -15.74
N GLY A 170 6.85 19.41 -15.26
CA GLY A 170 6.94 17.97 -15.30
C GLY A 170 6.88 17.22 -13.98
N ALA A 171 7.01 17.91 -12.84
CA ALA A 171 6.84 17.26 -11.54
C ALA A 171 5.37 17.02 -11.15
N ILE A 172 4.47 17.79 -11.74
CA ILE A 172 3.02 17.73 -11.55
C ILE A 172 2.38 17.95 -12.92
N PRO A 173 1.30 17.25 -13.28
CA PRO A 173 0.56 17.44 -14.54
C PRO A 173 0.08 18.86 -14.74
#